data_25c9109db98322f8c9d23557a213dfbe
#
_entry.id   25c9109db98322f8c9d23557a213dfbe
#
_cell.length_a   1.000
_cell.length_b   1.000
_cell.length_c   1.000
_cell.angle_alpha   90.00
_cell.angle_beta   90.00
_cell.angle_gamma   90.00
#
_symmetry.space_group_name_H-M   'P 1'
#
loop_
_entity.id
_entity.type
_entity.pdbx_description
1 polymer ?
#
loop_
_entity_poly.entity_id
_entity_poly.type
_entity_poly.pdbx_seq_one_letter_code
_entity_poly.pdbx_strand_id
1 'polypeptide(L)'
;MLTILIGIFSAGAVFTVLKKTTEWSPFWIVVLAILAFVLVQIAISLMLRSKMNKVSMELQQVMMETQKNLERIQQTFIRQRNTNQTMLRMQLEAEQKRGIEAAIALCDNFKPLCKWNLMIKKQMITMKMAFNYQMRNWEEVDRLLPGCTFLDPQTVCMKLARMYKTKDENLDKFYKKGTRILRKDGIVLPAATYSWILLKLDKKEEALKVLNEALKKTDSAILTQNRDAIVNNKLKNFSNAELAEGWYVLALEEPKMQKVQQRAVYR
;
A
#
# COMPACT_ATOMS: atom_id res chain seq x y z
N MET A 1 -13.65 18.48 0.16
CA MET A 1 -14.21 19.75 -0.37
C MET A 1 -15.13 20.44 0.64
N LEU A 2 -16.02 19.71 1.28
CA LEU A 2 -16.96 20.27 2.25
C LEU A 2 -16.25 20.99 3.41
N THR A 3 -15.11 20.50 3.86
CA THR A 3 -14.28 21.11 4.90
C THR A 3 -13.89 22.55 4.59
N ILE A 4 -13.41 22.80 3.36
CA ILE A 4 -12.96 24.13 2.92
C ILE A 4 -14.15 25.09 2.85
N LEU A 5 -15.29 24.64 2.31
CA LEU A 5 -16.52 25.44 2.22
C LEU A 5 -17.01 25.88 3.61
N ILE A 6 -17.05 24.96 4.57
CA ILE A 6 -17.44 25.27 5.95
C ILE A 6 -16.46 26.27 6.59
N GLY A 7 -15.16 26.10 6.35
CA GLY A 7 -14.14 27.02 6.86
C GLY A 7 -14.29 28.44 6.30
N ILE A 8 -14.52 28.57 4.98
CA ILE A 8 -14.74 29.87 4.33
C ILE A 8 -16.02 30.53 4.89
N PHE A 9 -17.11 29.75 5.02
CA PHE A 9 -18.35 30.25 5.54
C PHE A 9 -18.21 30.75 7.01
N SER A 10 -17.50 29.98 7.86
CA SER A 10 -17.26 30.37 9.25
C SER A 10 -16.40 31.63 9.35
N ALA A 11 -15.34 31.75 8.53
CA ALA A 11 -14.51 32.95 8.48
C ALA A 11 -15.31 34.18 8.00
N GLY A 12 -16.14 34.02 6.97
CA GLY A 12 -17.05 35.09 6.50
C GLY A 12 -18.05 35.52 7.53
N ALA A 13 -18.66 34.58 8.28
CA ALA A 13 -19.59 34.89 9.36
C ALA A 13 -18.90 35.71 10.48
N VAL A 14 -17.70 35.25 10.94
CA VAL A 14 -16.92 35.98 11.95
C VAL A 14 -16.54 37.37 11.47
N PHE A 15 -16.09 37.51 10.23
CA PHE A 15 -15.74 38.79 9.64
C PHE A 15 -16.93 39.75 9.61
N THR A 16 -18.10 39.30 9.15
CA THR A 16 -19.31 40.15 9.05
C THR A 16 -19.85 40.54 10.41
N VAL A 17 -19.82 39.64 11.40
CA VAL A 17 -20.25 39.93 12.76
C VAL A 17 -19.33 40.98 13.41
N LEU A 18 -18.01 40.73 13.39
CA LEU A 18 -17.04 41.62 13.99
C LEU A 18 -17.04 43.02 13.36
N LYS A 19 -17.21 43.10 12.05
CA LYS A 19 -17.30 44.41 11.34
C LYS A 19 -18.53 45.21 11.76
N LYS A 20 -19.62 44.55 12.17
CA LYS A 20 -20.87 45.22 12.62
C LYS A 20 -20.89 45.56 14.10
N THR A 21 -20.16 44.77 14.92
CA THR A 21 -20.26 44.87 16.39
C THR A 21 -19.06 45.55 17.04
N THR A 22 -17.93 45.73 16.32
CA THR A 22 -16.70 46.29 16.89
C THR A 22 -16.14 47.39 15.99
N GLU A 23 -15.57 48.42 16.63
CA GLU A 23 -14.82 49.50 15.92
C GLU A 23 -13.33 49.17 15.72
N TRP A 24 -12.99 47.89 15.74
CA TRP A 24 -11.61 47.45 15.59
C TRP A 24 -11.06 47.73 14.19
N SER A 25 -9.75 47.92 14.11
CA SER A 25 -9.13 48.11 12.81
C SER A 25 -9.37 46.90 11.90
N PRO A 26 -9.56 47.11 10.59
CA PRO A 26 -9.83 46.00 9.64
C PRO A 26 -8.79 44.89 9.68
N PHE A 27 -7.54 45.20 10.05
CA PHE A 27 -6.46 44.25 10.21
C PHE A 27 -6.76 43.17 11.23
N TRP A 28 -7.19 43.56 12.45
CA TRP A 28 -7.51 42.60 13.52
C TRP A 28 -8.74 41.75 13.22
N ILE A 29 -9.73 42.31 12.53
CA ILE A 29 -10.93 41.55 12.09
C ILE A 29 -10.52 40.45 11.11
N VAL A 30 -9.62 40.72 10.14
CA VAL A 30 -9.09 39.73 9.18
C VAL A 30 -8.30 38.65 9.92
N VAL A 31 -7.44 39.03 10.87
CA VAL A 31 -6.65 38.07 11.67
C VAL A 31 -7.55 37.09 12.41
N LEU A 32 -8.62 37.60 13.07
CA LEU A 32 -9.57 36.75 13.79
C LEU A 32 -10.39 35.87 12.87
N ALA A 33 -10.77 36.34 11.70
CA ALA A 33 -11.47 35.53 10.70
C ALA A 33 -10.57 34.37 10.19
N ILE A 34 -9.27 34.62 9.97
CA ILE A 34 -8.30 33.56 9.60
C ILE A 34 -8.14 32.57 10.78
N LEU A 35 -8.04 33.06 12.00
CA LEU A 35 -7.92 32.20 13.17
C LEU A 35 -9.16 31.30 13.33
N ALA A 36 -10.36 31.84 13.14
CA ALA A 36 -11.61 31.07 13.15
C ALA A 36 -11.62 30.01 12.05
N PHE A 37 -11.18 30.34 10.83
CA PHE A 37 -11.00 29.37 9.75
C PHE A 37 -10.11 28.20 10.16
N VAL A 38 -8.93 28.50 10.72
CA VAL A 38 -7.95 27.48 11.14
C VAL A 38 -8.51 26.59 12.25
N LEU A 39 -9.16 27.18 13.26
CA LEU A 39 -9.76 26.42 14.36
C LEU A 39 -10.86 25.46 13.86
N VAL A 40 -11.72 25.92 12.96
CA VAL A 40 -12.75 25.06 12.34
C VAL A 40 -12.12 23.94 11.55
N GLN A 41 -11.04 24.21 10.78
CA GLN A 41 -10.32 23.17 10.04
C GLN A 41 -9.71 22.11 10.96
N ILE A 42 -9.12 22.54 12.08
CA ILE A 42 -8.56 21.63 13.09
C ILE A 42 -9.68 20.76 13.69
N ALA A 43 -10.78 21.34 14.10
CA ALA A 43 -11.90 20.61 14.70
C ALA A 43 -12.48 19.56 13.73
N ILE A 44 -12.72 19.92 12.47
CA ILE A 44 -13.19 18.98 11.44
C ILE A 44 -12.16 17.89 11.18
N SER A 45 -10.87 18.24 11.11
CA SER A 45 -9.78 17.28 10.91
C SER A 45 -9.72 16.25 12.03
N LEU A 46 -9.85 16.67 13.29
CA LEU A 46 -9.87 15.77 14.46
C LEU A 46 -11.08 14.83 14.42
N MET A 47 -12.26 15.37 14.09
CA MET A 47 -13.48 14.55 13.94
C MET A 47 -13.33 13.51 12.84
N LEU A 48 -12.82 13.90 11.67
CA LEU A 48 -12.59 12.98 10.55
C LEU A 48 -11.56 11.92 10.91
N ARG A 49 -10.45 12.32 11.56
CA ARG A 49 -9.41 11.41 12.02
C ARG A 49 -9.95 10.35 12.97
N SER A 50 -10.78 10.75 13.94
CA SER A 50 -11.42 9.82 14.87
C SER A 50 -12.29 8.78 14.14
N LYS A 51 -13.14 9.23 13.19
CA LYS A 51 -13.98 8.33 12.38
C LYS A 51 -13.15 7.42 11.48
N MET A 52 -12.10 7.95 10.85
CA MET A 52 -11.18 7.14 10.04
C MET A 52 -10.47 6.08 10.87
N ASN A 53 -9.97 6.44 12.06
CA ASN A 53 -9.31 5.50 12.95
C ASN A 53 -10.24 4.35 13.35
N LYS A 54 -11.52 4.63 13.62
CA LYS A 54 -12.50 3.58 13.93
C LYS A 54 -12.61 2.56 12.79
N VAL A 55 -12.84 3.01 11.56
CA VAL A 55 -12.93 2.12 10.39
C VAL A 55 -11.61 1.38 10.14
N SER A 56 -10.47 2.05 10.34
CA SER A 56 -9.16 1.41 10.21
C SER A 56 -8.93 0.33 11.28
N MET A 57 -9.40 0.54 12.49
CA MET A 57 -9.33 -0.47 13.57
C MET A 57 -10.22 -1.69 13.25
N GLU A 58 -11.45 -1.47 12.77
CA GLU A 58 -12.33 -2.54 12.33
C GLU A 58 -11.68 -3.36 11.20
N LEU A 59 -11.05 -2.69 10.25
CA LEU A 59 -10.32 -3.35 9.16
C LEU A 59 -9.13 -4.18 9.67
N GLN A 60 -8.32 -3.61 10.58
CA GLN A 60 -7.22 -4.33 11.21
C GLN A 60 -7.70 -5.54 11.99
N GLN A 61 -8.82 -5.42 12.69
CA GLN A 61 -9.41 -6.52 13.44
C GLN A 61 -9.80 -7.69 12.52
N VAL A 62 -10.47 -7.41 11.39
CA VAL A 62 -10.83 -8.43 10.40
C VAL A 62 -9.59 -9.09 9.82
N MET A 63 -8.55 -8.33 9.49
CA MET A 63 -7.30 -8.90 8.97
C MET A 63 -6.58 -9.77 10.02
N MET A 64 -6.53 -9.35 11.30
CA MET A 64 -5.94 -10.13 12.37
C MET A 64 -6.76 -11.41 12.64
N GLU A 65 -8.08 -11.35 12.58
CA GLU A 65 -8.94 -12.52 12.75
C GLU A 65 -8.74 -13.52 11.61
N THR A 66 -8.66 -13.04 10.37
CA THR A 66 -8.31 -13.85 9.21
C THR A 66 -6.96 -14.55 9.40
N GLN A 67 -5.93 -13.80 9.83
CA GLN A 67 -4.62 -14.37 10.10
C GLN A 67 -4.67 -15.48 11.17
N LYS A 68 -5.37 -15.25 12.28
CA LYS A 68 -5.56 -16.27 13.33
C LYS A 68 -6.28 -17.52 12.80
N ASN A 69 -7.27 -17.35 11.94
CA ASN A 69 -7.97 -18.48 11.34
C ASN A 69 -7.06 -19.26 10.38
N LEU A 70 -6.24 -18.60 9.59
CA LEU A 70 -5.25 -19.26 8.74
C LEU A 70 -4.24 -20.07 9.57
N GLU A 71 -3.75 -19.51 10.67
CA GLU A 71 -2.86 -20.22 11.59
C GLU A 71 -3.56 -21.45 12.24
N ARG A 72 -4.83 -21.31 12.65
CA ARG A 72 -5.61 -22.43 13.20
C ARG A 72 -5.79 -23.54 12.18
N ILE A 73 -6.10 -23.22 10.92
CA ILE A 73 -6.22 -24.20 9.84
C ILE A 73 -4.91 -24.97 9.69
N GLN A 74 -3.76 -24.26 9.62
CA GLN A 74 -2.45 -24.88 9.52
C GLN A 74 -2.13 -25.78 10.71
N GLN A 75 -2.36 -25.31 11.94
CA GLN A 75 -2.11 -26.09 13.16
C GLN A 75 -3.00 -27.32 13.23
N THR A 76 -4.28 -27.20 12.86
CA THR A 76 -5.21 -28.34 12.85
C THR A 76 -4.75 -29.39 11.85
N PHE A 77 -4.32 -28.96 10.67
CA PHE A 77 -3.79 -29.84 9.63
C PHE A 77 -2.55 -30.62 10.10
N ILE A 78 -1.61 -29.94 10.77
CA ILE A 78 -0.41 -30.54 11.34
C ILE A 78 -0.79 -31.57 12.45
N ARG A 79 -1.70 -31.21 13.36
CA ARG A 79 -2.15 -32.09 14.46
C ARG A 79 -2.83 -33.35 13.95
N GLN A 80 -3.63 -33.24 12.89
CA GLN A 80 -4.33 -34.38 12.29
C GLN A 80 -3.41 -35.25 11.43
N ARG A 81 -2.11 -34.94 11.33
CA ARG A 81 -1.15 -35.64 10.46
C ARG A 81 -1.68 -35.79 9.02
N ASN A 82 -2.51 -34.86 8.59
CA ASN A 82 -3.11 -34.91 7.27
C ASN A 82 -2.03 -34.56 6.22
N THR A 83 -1.85 -35.43 5.25
CA THR A 83 -0.83 -35.24 4.18
C THR A 83 -1.40 -34.61 2.91
N ASN A 84 -2.71 -34.34 2.87
CA ASN A 84 -3.36 -33.77 1.69
C ASN A 84 -3.11 -32.27 1.55
N GLN A 85 -1.94 -31.91 1.02
CA GLN A 85 -1.53 -30.53 0.82
C GLN A 85 -2.49 -29.72 -0.08
N THR A 86 -3.17 -30.38 -1.03
CA THR A 86 -4.15 -29.73 -1.90
C THR A 86 -5.35 -29.25 -1.09
N MET A 87 -5.86 -30.08 -0.19
CA MET A 87 -6.97 -29.71 0.70
C MET A 87 -6.62 -28.56 1.62
N LEU A 88 -5.41 -28.58 2.21
CA LEU A 88 -4.90 -27.49 3.04
C LEU A 88 -4.86 -26.17 2.24
N ARG A 89 -4.27 -26.22 1.05
CA ARG A 89 -4.18 -25.05 0.18
C ARG A 89 -5.55 -24.46 -0.15
N MET A 90 -6.51 -25.31 -0.53
CA MET A 90 -7.88 -24.86 -0.81
C MET A 90 -8.55 -24.20 0.38
N GLN A 91 -8.38 -24.77 1.61
CA GLN A 91 -8.94 -24.17 2.83
C GLN A 91 -8.30 -22.83 3.16
N LEU A 92 -6.98 -22.71 3.03
CA LEU A 92 -6.27 -21.45 3.26
C LEU A 92 -6.67 -20.38 2.24
N GLU A 93 -6.75 -20.72 0.96
CA GLU A 93 -7.19 -19.81 -0.09
C GLU A 93 -8.64 -19.34 0.12
N ALA A 94 -9.54 -20.23 0.52
CA ALA A 94 -10.93 -19.91 0.82
C ALA A 94 -11.07 -18.94 2.01
N GLU A 95 -10.35 -19.19 3.11
CA GLU A 95 -10.38 -18.33 4.29
C GLU A 95 -9.73 -16.96 4.00
N GLN A 96 -8.62 -16.94 3.28
CA GLN A 96 -7.98 -15.70 2.85
C GLN A 96 -8.92 -14.86 1.97
N LYS A 97 -9.58 -15.49 1.00
CA LYS A 97 -10.55 -14.83 0.12
C LYS A 97 -11.69 -14.23 0.93
N ARG A 98 -12.27 -15.01 1.87
CA ARG A 98 -13.34 -14.55 2.77
C ARG A 98 -12.94 -13.31 3.58
N GLY A 99 -11.73 -13.35 4.19
CA GLY A 99 -11.21 -12.22 4.95
C GLY A 99 -11.01 -10.96 4.10
N ILE A 100 -10.49 -11.12 2.88
CA ILE A 100 -10.30 -10.01 1.95
C ILE A 100 -11.64 -9.43 1.47
N GLU A 101 -12.63 -10.27 1.18
CA GLU A 101 -13.97 -9.81 0.80
C GLU A 101 -14.64 -9.02 1.93
N ALA A 102 -14.51 -9.48 3.17
CA ALA A 102 -14.98 -8.74 4.35
C ALA A 102 -14.24 -7.39 4.50
N ALA A 103 -12.92 -7.35 4.27
CA ALA A 103 -12.14 -6.11 4.29
C ALA A 103 -12.56 -5.13 3.19
N ILE A 104 -12.86 -5.61 1.98
CA ILE A 104 -13.37 -4.78 0.89
C ILE A 104 -14.72 -4.17 1.25
N ALA A 105 -15.63 -4.96 1.85
CA ALA A 105 -16.93 -4.48 2.32
C ALA A 105 -16.79 -3.38 3.38
N LEU A 106 -15.87 -3.54 4.35
CA LEU A 106 -15.56 -2.53 5.36
C LEU A 106 -14.99 -1.24 4.76
N CYS A 107 -14.26 -1.31 3.65
CA CYS A 107 -13.81 -0.10 2.95
C CYS A 107 -14.97 0.80 2.53
N ASP A 108 -16.18 0.28 2.37
CA ASP A 108 -17.36 1.08 2.03
C ASP A 108 -17.81 2.00 3.16
N ASN A 109 -17.43 1.71 4.41
CA ASN A 109 -17.65 2.58 5.56
C ASN A 109 -16.90 3.92 5.47
N PHE A 110 -15.89 4.02 4.58
CA PHE A 110 -15.25 5.31 4.27
C PHE A 110 -16.06 6.20 3.32
N LYS A 111 -17.06 5.66 2.59
CA LYS A 111 -17.85 6.42 1.60
C LYS A 111 -18.45 7.73 2.15
N PRO A 112 -19.06 7.78 3.34
CA PRO A 112 -19.59 9.02 3.89
C PRO A 112 -18.50 10.08 4.13
N LEU A 113 -17.28 9.63 4.47
CA LEU A 113 -16.13 10.51 4.76
C LEU A 113 -15.51 11.07 3.47
N CYS A 114 -15.69 10.41 2.33
CA CYS A 114 -15.15 10.85 1.04
C CYS A 114 -15.68 12.22 0.59
N LYS A 115 -16.88 12.60 1.02
CA LYS A 115 -17.47 13.92 0.73
C LYS A 115 -16.72 15.06 1.42
N TRP A 116 -16.06 14.75 2.53
CA TRP A 116 -15.32 15.72 3.32
C TRP A 116 -13.92 15.97 2.79
N ASN A 117 -13.23 14.91 2.36
CA ASN A 117 -11.85 15.03 1.89
C ASN A 117 -11.60 14.10 0.71
N LEU A 118 -11.08 14.67 -0.39
CA LEU A 118 -10.75 13.92 -1.61
C LEU A 118 -9.67 12.87 -1.38
N MET A 119 -8.73 13.13 -0.44
CA MET A 119 -7.67 12.16 -0.10
C MET A 119 -8.24 10.89 0.51
N ILE A 120 -9.29 10.97 1.33
CA ILE A 120 -9.95 9.78 1.90
C ILE A 120 -10.52 8.90 0.78
N LYS A 121 -11.15 9.53 -0.23
CA LYS A 121 -11.65 8.80 -1.41
C LYS A 121 -10.52 8.05 -2.12
N LYS A 122 -9.40 8.71 -2.36
CA LYS A 122 -8.25 8.10 -3.03
C LYS A 122 -7.62 6.98 -2.19
N GLN A 123 -7.49 7.17 -0.87
CA GLN A 123 -7.00 6.13 0.04
C GLN A 123 -7.92 4.90 0.04
N MET A 124 -9.24 5.09 0.12
CA MET A 124 -10.22 4.01 0.04
C MET A 124 -10.09 3.22 -1.27
N ILE A 125 -9.96 3.92 -2.41
CA ILE A 125 -9.76 3.28 -3.71
C ILE A 125 -8.46 2.49 -3.74
N THR A 126 -7.36 3.05 -3.19
CA THR A 126 -6.06 2.38 -3.11
C THR A 126 -6.12 1.11 -2.25
N MET A 127 -6.81 1.15 -1.11
CA MET A 127 -7.01 -0.03 -0.26
C MET A 127 -7.81 -1.11 -0.99
N LYS A 128 -8.92 -0.76 -1.64
CA LYS A 128 -9.70 -1.71 -2.44
C LYS A 128 -8.88 -2.30 -3.58
N MET A 129 -8.07 -1.49 -4.25
CA MET A 129 -7.15 -1.96 -5.29
C MET A 129 -6.17 -2.98 -4.73
N ALA A 130 -5.54 -2.71 -3.58
CA ALA A 130 -4.58 -3.61 -2.96
C ALA A 130 -5.21 -4.95 -2.55
N PHE A 131 -6.43 -4.96 -2.01
CA PHE A 131 -7.17 -6.17 -1.69
C PHE A 131 -7.55 -6.99 -2.93
N ASN A 132 -8.04 -6.32 -3.99
CA ASN A 132 -8.33 -7.01 -5.26
C ASN A 132 -7.06 -7.56 -5.92
N TYR A 133 -5.92 -6.87 -5.74
CA TYR A 133 -4.63 -7.34 -6.21
C TYR A 133 -4.23 -8.66 -5.54
N GLN A 134 -4.41 -8.78 -4.23
CA GLN A 134 -4.16 -10.02 -3.48
C GLN A 134 -5.06 -11.17 -3.95
N MET A 135 -6.31 -10.88 -4.29
CA MET A 135 -7.24 -11.87 -4.88
C MET A 135 -6.98 -12.16 -6.35
N ARG A 136 -6.01 -11.49 -6.98
CA ARG A 136 -5.74 -11.58 -8.42
C ARG A 136 -6.93 -11.22 -9.30
N ASN A 137 -7.84 -10.38 -8.80
CA ASN A 137 -8.96 -9.84 -9.57
C ASN A 137 -8.49 -8.67 -10.45
N TRP A 138 -7.86 -9.02 -11.56
CA TRP A 138 -7.15 -8.06 -12.42
C TRP A 138 -8.06 -7.04 -13.08
N GLU A 139 -9.29 -7.42 -13.41
CA GLU A 139 -10.27 -6.52 -14.01
C GLU A 139 -10.60 -5.36 -13.05
N GLU A 140 -10.88 -5.69 -11.79
CA GLU A 140 -11.19 -4.69 -10.78
C GLU A 140 -9.94 -3.86 -10.41
N VAL A 141 -8.76 -4.47 -10.37
CA VAL A 141 -7.48 -3.77 -10.18
C VAL A 141 -7.30 -2.69 -11.25
N ASP A 142 -7.45 -3.04 -12.53
CA ASP A 142 -7.26 -2.11 -13.64
C ASP A 142 -8.29 -0.97 -13.60
N ARG A 143 -9.52 -1.27 -13.21
CA ARG A 143 -10.59 -0.27 -13.03
C ARG A 143 -10.28 0.73 -11.93
N LEU A 144 -9.65 0.29 -10.83
CA LEU A 144 -9.35 1.11 -9.66
C LEU A 144 -8.04 1.90 -9.77
N LEU A 145 -7.04 1.37 -10.50
CA LEU A 145 -5.69 1.95 -10.62
C LEU A 145 -5.65 3.46 -10.96
N PRO A 146 -6.50 4.00 -11.86
CA PRO A 146 -6.46 5.42 -12.19
C PRO A 146 -6.84 6.34 -11.02
N GLY A 147 -7.64 5.83 -10.07
CA GLY A 147 -8.08 6.56 -8.88
C GLY A 147 -7.15 6.46 -7.68
N CYS A 148 -6.11 5.63 -7.74
CA CYS A 148 -5.23 5.33 -6.62
C CYS A 148 -4.19 6.43 -6.34
N THR A 149 -3.70 6.43 -5.10
CA THR A 149 -2.49 7.15 -4.68
C THR A 149 -1.39 6.15 -4.36
N PHE A 150 -0.17 6.45 -4.82
CA PHE A 150 0.99 5.59 -4.66
C PHE A 150 1.97 6.26 -3.70
N LEU A 151 1.66 6.21 -2.39
CA LEU A 151 2.40 6.88 -1.32
C LEU A 151 3.23 5.91 -0.49
N ASP A 152 2.98 4.62 -0.62
CA ASP A 152 3.70 3.55 0.07
C ASP A 152 4.42 2.62 -0.92
N PRO A 153 5.50 1.95 -0.47
CA PRO A 153 6.30 1.07 -1.33
C PRO A 153 5.50 -0.04 -1.99
N GLN A 154 4.57 -0.66 -1.26
CA GLN A 154 3.84 -1.83 -1.73
C GLN A 154 2.89 -1.48 -2.88
N THR A 155 2.14 -0.38 -2.76
CA THR A 155 1.23 0.05 -3.84
C THR A 155 1.97 0.55 -5.07
N VAL A 156 3.16 1.17 -4.90
CA VAL A 156 4.05 1.49 -6.03
C VAL A 156 4.46 0.23 -6.77
N CYS A 157 4.87 -0.83 -6.03
CA CYS A 157 5.29 -2.10 -6.63
C CYS A 157 4.13 -2.84 -7.30
N MET A 158 2.94 -2.86 -6.70
CA MET A 158 1.74 -3.45 -7.31
C MET A 158 1.45 -2.82 -8.67
N LYS A 159 1.54 -1.47 -8.77
CA LYS A 159 1.36 -0.80 -10.05
C LYS A 159 2.48 -1.10 -11.03
N LEU A 160 3.76 -1.09 -10.61
CA LEU A 160 4.89 -1.48 -11.47
C LEU A 160 4.73 -2.89 -12.03
N ALA A 161 4.37 -3.85 -11.17
CA ALA A 161 4.14 -5.23 -11.56
C ALA A 161 2.97 -5.35 -12.57
N ARG A 162 1.88 -4.59 -12.36
CA ARG A 162 0.75 -4.56 -13.29
C ARG A 162 1.14 -3.95 -14.63
N MET A 163 1.83 -2.80 -14.64
CA MET A 163 2.34 -2.16 -15.85
C MET A 163 3.27 -3.09 -16.64
N TYR A 164 4.15 -3.84 -15.95
CA TYR A 164 4.99 -4.85 -16.61
C TYR A 164 4.15 -5.95 -17.28
N LYS A 165 3.15 -6.48 -16.59
CA LYS A 165 2.25 -7.52 -17.12
C LYS A 165 1.41 -7.03 -18.31
N THR A 166 1.03 -5.75 -18.32
CA THR A 166 0.27 -5.11 -19.42
C THR A 166 1.16 -4.50 -20.49
N LYS A 167 2.50 -4.63 -20.37
CA LYS A 167 3.50 -4.06 -21.30
C LYS A 167 3.36 -2.54 -21.50
N ASP A 168 3.06 -1.80 -20.42
CA ASP A 168 2.95 -0.33 -20.45
C ASP A 168 4.34 0.30 -20.63
N GLU A 169 4.50 1.16 -21.62
CA GLU A 169 5.76 1.83 -21.96
C GLU A 169 6.19 2.87 -20.92
N ASN A 170 5.28 3.33 -20.05
CA ASN A 170 5.55 4.37 -19.06
C ASN A 170 6.18 3.84 -17.75
N LEU A 171 6.67 2.61 -17.71
CA LEU A 171 7.26 1.98 -16.52
C LEU A 171 8.34 2.86 -15.86
N ASP A 172 9.34 3.34 -16.64
CA ASP A 172 10.43 4.17 -16.12
C ASP A 172 9.93 5.49 -15.54
N LYS A 173 9.05 6.17 -16.27
CA LYS A 173 8.42 7.42 -15.81
C LYS A 173 7.66 7.22 -14.50
N PHE A 174 6.91 6.13 -14.39
CA PHE A 174 6.15 5.83 -13.18
C PHE A 174 7.08 5.47 -12.02
N TYR A 175 8.11 4.64 -12.23
CA TYR A 175 9.11 4.30 -11.20
C TYR A 175 9.75 5.56 -10.61
N LYS A 176 10.28 6.46 -11.44
CA LYS A 176 10.90 7.72 -11.00
C LYS A 176 9.93 8.60 -10.21
N LYS A 177 8.67 8.68 -10.64
CA LYS A 177 7.63 9.46 -9.95
C LYS A 177 7.24 8.82 -8.61
N GLY A 178 7.00 7.53 -8.58
CA GLY A 178 6.53 6.79 -7.41
C GLY A 178 7.58 6.72 -6.31
N THR A 179 8.86 6.57 -6.67
CA THR A 179 9.96 6.48 -5.70
C THR A 179 10.46 7.83 -5.19
N ARG A 180 10.11 8.95 -5.84
CA ARG A 180 10.57 10.29 -5.45
C ARG A 180 10.19 10.67 -4.02
N ILE A 181 9.04 10.23 -3.54
CA ILE A 181 8.51 10.55 -2.21
C ILE A 181 8.93 9.54 -1.14
N LEU A 182 9.44 8.37 -1.55
CA LEU A 182 9.85 7.31 -0.65
C LEU A 182 11.23 7.63 -0.05
N ARG A 183 11.40 7.30 1.23
CA ARG A 183 12.64 7.58 1.97
C ARG A 183 13.24 6.29 2.51
N LYS A 184 14.57 6.26 2.61
CA LYS A 184 15.33 5.15 3.23
C LYS A 184 14.82 3.77 2.77
N ASP A 185 14.44 2.94 3.72
CA ASP A 185 14.04 1.53 3.49
C ASP A 185 12.80 1.38 2.60
N GLY A 186 11.96 2.42 2.51
CA GLY A 186 10.83 2.42 1.57
C GLY A 186 11.21 2.33 0.09
N ILE A 187 12.50 2.56 -0.26
CA ILE A 187 13.00 2.46 -1.64
C ILE A 187 13.38 1.01 -1.98
N VAL A 188 13.67 0.17 -0.99
CA VAL A 188 14.22 -1.19 -1.20
C VAL A 188 13.31 -2.03 -2.09
N LEU A 189 12.06 -2.20 -1.71
CA LEU A 189 11.11 -3.03 -2.45
C LEU A 189 10.86 -2.52 -3.89
N PRO A 190 10.59 -1.22 -4.14
CA PRO A 190 10.46 -0.68 -5.49
C PRO A 190 11.72 -0.82 -6.35
N ALA A 191 12.91 -0.61 -5.78
CA ALA A 191 14.16 -0.76 -6.51
C ALA A 191 14.41 -2.23 -6.89
N ALA A 192 14.19 -3.16 -5.95
CA ALA A 192 14.27 -4.59 -6.19
C ALA A 192 13.26 -5.06 -7.25
N THR A 193 12.02 -4.55 -7.16
CA THR A 193 10.96 -4.88 -8.14
C THR A 193 11.30 -4.36 -9.52
N TYR A 194 11.70 -3.10 -9.63
CA TYR A 194 11.95 -2.50 -10.93
C TYR A 194 13.24 -3.02 -11.58
N SER A 195 14.31 -3.26 -10.81
CA SER A 195 15.51 -3.92 -11.32
C SER A 195 15.23 -5.33 -11.83
N TRP A 196 14.38 -6.12 -11.15
CA TRP A 196 13.93 -7.42 -11.61
C TRP A 196 13.16 -7.31 -12.95
N ILE A 197 12.24 -6.35 -13.07
CA ILE A 197 11.51 -6.11 -14.32
C ILE A 197 12.47 -5.77 -15.46
N LEU A 198 13.44 -4.88 -15.21
CA LEU A 198 14.44 -4.50 -16.21
C LEU A 198 15.29 -5.70 -16.67
N LEU A 199 15.68 -6.58 -15.74
CA LEU A 199 16.38 -7.83 -16.11
C LEU A 199 15.52 -8.76 -16.98
N LYS A 200 14.21 -8.83 -16.71
CA LYS A 200 13.27 -9.61 -17.56
C LYS A 200 13.06 -8.98 -18.94
N LEU A 201 13.34 -7.70 -19.09
CA LEU A 201 13.35 -6.96 -20.35
C LEU A 201 14.73 -6.90 -21.01
N ASP A 202 15.71 -7.66 -20.49
CA ASP A 202 17.13 -7.70 -20.93
C ASP A 202 17.88 -6.36 -20.85
N LYS A 203 17.45 -5.47 -19.96
CA LYS A 203 18.00 -4.12 -19.72
C LYS A 203 18.93 -4.13 -18.50
N LYS A 204 20.04 -4.86 -18.56
CA LYS A 204 20.97 -5.08 -17.43
C LYS A 204 21.61 -3.79 -16.91
N GLU A 205 22.03 -2.90 -17.81
CA GLU A 205 22.68 -1.64 -17.44
C GLU A 205 21.72 -0.70 -16.69
N GLU A 206 20.47 -0.63 -17.16
CA GLU A 206 19.42 0.16 -16.48
C GLU A 206 19.11 -0.44 -15.10
N ALA A 207 19.03 -1.77 -14.96
CA ALA A 207 18.84 -2.45 -13.69
C ALA A 207 19.97 -2.14 -12.70
N LEU A 208 21.22 -2.20 -13.15
CA LEU A 208 22.39 -1.85 -12.34
C LEU A 208 22.35 -0.39 -11.89
N LYS A 209 21.98 0.53 -12.78
CA LYS A 209 21.81 1.96 -12.46
C LYS A 209 20.76 2.17 -11.37
N VAL A 210 19.61 1.51 -11.47
CA VAL A 210 18.53 1.56 -10.47
C VAL A 210 19.02 1.12 -9.09
N LEU A 211 19.74 -0.02 -9.01
CA LEU A 211 20.28 -0.52 -7.76
C LEU A 211 21.33 0.42 -7.16
N ASN A 212 22.23 0.96 -7.96
CA ASN A 212 23.24 1.91 -7.51
C ASN A 212 22.61 3.22 -6.99
N GLU A 213 21.57 3.73 -7.65
CA GLU A 213 20.85 4.92 -7.19
C GLU A 213 20.09 4.68 -5.88
N ALA A 214 19.51 3.48 -5.71
CA ALA A 214 18.84 3.09 -4.47
C ALA A 214 19.84 2.95 -3.31
N LEU A 215 20.98 2.30 -3.53
CA LEU A 215 22.03 2.10 -2.54
C LEU A 215 22.71 3.41 -2.06
N LYS A 216 22.60 4.50 -2.83
CA LYS A 216 23.01 5.83 -2.33
C LYS A 216 22.07 6.38 -1.24
N LYS A 217 20.86 5.84 -1.13
CA LYS A 217 19.81 6.35 -0.23
C LYS A 217 19.53 5.42 0.96
N THR A 218 19.88 4.14 0.83
CA THR A 218 19.64 3.11 1.86
C THR A 218 20.76 2.08 1.84
N ASP A 219 21.07 1.54 3.02
CA ASP A 219 21.96 0.39 3.17
C ASP A 219 21.11 -0.88 3.22
N SER A 220 21.11 -1.65 2.13
CA SER A 220 20.30 -2.85 1.99
C SER A 220 21.14 -4.01 1.45
N ALA A 221 21.28 -5.06 2.26
CA ALA A 221 22.00 -6.28 1.89
C ALA A 221 21.44 -6.91 0.61
N ILE A 222 20.09 -6.94 0.47
CA ILE A 222 19.41 -7.51 -0.70
C ILE A 222 19.75 -6.75 -1.97
N LEU A 223 19.71 -5.41 -1.93
CA LEU A 223 20.07 -4.60 -3.11
C LEU A 223 21.55 -4.73 -3.45
N THR A 224 22.42 -4.82 -2.44
CA THR A 224 23.86 -5.05 -2.64
C THR A 224 24.12 -6.41 -3.29
N GLN A 225 23.53 -7.48 -2.77
CA GLN A 225 23.63 -8.81 -3.35
C GLN A 225 23.12 -8.85 -4.79
N ASN A 226 21.99 -8.23 -5.07
CA ASN A 226 21.42 -8.17 -6.40
C ASN A 226 22.29 -7.35 -7.38
N ARG A 227 22.85 -6.23 -6.93
CA ARG A 227 23.83 -5.47 -7.71
C ARG A 227 25.06 -6.32 -8.06
N ASP A 228 25.63 -7.00 -7.07
CA ASP A 228 26.83 -7.82 -7.24
C ASP A 228 26.56 -9.03 -8.14
N ALA A 229 25.36 -9.58 -8.11
CA ALA A 229 24.92 -10.62 -9.02
C ALA A 229 24.93 -10.16 -10.49
N ILE A 230 24.52 -8.91 -10.75
CA ILE A 230 24.55 -8.32 -12.10
C ILE A 230 25.98 -8.03 -12.53
N VAL A 231 26.77 -7.35 -11.67
CA VAL A 231 28.16 -6.96 -11.97
C VAL A 231 29.02 -8.18 -12.28
N ASN A 232 28.87 -9.26 -11.50
CA ASN A 232 29.62 -10.50 -11.70
C ASN A 232 29.02 -11.44 -12.76
N ASN A 233 28.01 -10.99 -13.50
CA ASN A 233 27.25 -11.77 -14.49
C ASN A 233 26.70 -13.11 -13.93
N LYS A 234 26.42 -13.16 -12.63
CA LYS A 234 25.86 -14.31 -11.90
C LYS A 234 24.36 -14.13 -11.66
N LEU A 235 23.59 -13.92 -12.73
CA LEU A 235 22.14 -13.60 -12.64
C LEU A 235 21.32 -14.68 -11.91
N LYS A 236 21.83 -15.90 -11.78
CA LYS A 236 21.20 -16.96 -10.97
C LYS A 236 21.14 -16.62 -9.48
N ASN A 237 22.04 -15.75 -9.01
CA ASN A 237 22.12 -15.31 -7.62
C ASN A 237 21.25 -14.07 -7.36
N PHE A 238 20.69 -13.44 -8.40
CA PHE A 238 19.73 -12.36 -8.24
C PHE A 238 18.44 -12.90 -7.65
N SER A 239 18.05 -12.42 -6.48
CA SER A 239 16.85 -12.91 -5.79
C SER A 239 16.24 -11.85 -4.91
N ASN A 240 14.92 -11.71 -4.98
CA ASN A 240 14.13 -10.86 -4.11
C ASN A 240 13.38 -11.67 -3.03
N ALA A 241 13.68 -12.96 -2.88
CA ALA A 241 12.98 -13.87 -1.97
C ALA A 241 13.02 -13.42 -0.50
N GLU A 242 14.10 -12.75 -0.07
CA GLU A 242 14.24 -12.23 1.30
C GLU A 242 13.25 -11.09 1.62
N LEU A 243 12.68 -10.44 0.61
CA LEU A 243 11.59 -9.47 0.79
C LEU A 243 10.25 -10.14 1.14
N ALA A 244 10.23 -11.46 1.20
CA ALA A 244 9.15 -12.32 1.68
C ALA A 244 7.77 -11.94 1.11
N GLU A 245 6.81 -11.68 1.99
CA GLU A 245 5.43 -11.37 1.60
C GLU A 245 5.33 -10.15 0.67
N GLY A 246 6.13 -9.12 0.93
CA GLY A 246 6.15 -7.90 0.10
C GLY A 246 6.47 -8.17 -1.36
N TRP A 247 7.32 -9.17 -1.64
CA TRP A 247 7.67 -9.60 -2.99
C TRP A 247 6.63 -10.54 -3.61
N TYR A 248 6.23 -11.59 -2.88
CA TYR A 248 5.35 -12.61 -3.45
C TYR A 248 3.92 -12.13 -3.71
N VAL A 249 3.43 -11.16 -2.95
CA VAL A 249 2.14 -10.49 -3.22
C VAL A 249 2.09 -9.85 -4.61
N LEU A 250 3.25 -9.45 -5.19
CA LEU A 250 3.31 -8.85 -6.52
C LEU A 250 2.98 -9.84 -7.66
N ALA A 251 2.89 -11.15 -7.37
CA ALA A 251 2.63 -12.20 -8.33
C ALA A 251 3.57 -12.17 -9.57
N LEU A 252 4.81 -11.73 -9.35
CA LEU A 252 5.89 -11.74 -10.35
C LEU A 252 6.64 -13.06 -10.33
N GLU A 253 6.84 -13.64 -9.15
CA GLU A 253 7.44 -14.96 -8.91
C GLU A 253 6.59 -15.73 -7.90
N GLU A 254 6.62 -17.04 -8.01
CA GLU A 254 6.01 -17.92 -7.02
C GLU A 254 7.02 -18.27 -5.92
N PRO A 255 6.59 -18.37 -4.64
CA PRO A 255 7.46 -18.83 -3.57
C PRO A 255 7.94 -20.24 -3.88
N LYS A 256 9.26 -20.46 -3.78
CA LYS A 256 9.82 -21.80 -3.91
C LYS A 256 9.30 -22.67 -2.77
N MET A 257 8.56 -23.72 -3.08
CA MET A 257 8.12 -24.68 -2.08
C MET A 257 9.38 -25.29 -1.42
N GLN A 258 9.57 -25.02 -0.13
CA GLN A 258 10.56 -25.71 0.65
C GLN A 258 10.16 -27.19 0.67
N LYS A 259 10.98 -28.05 0.08
CA LYS A 259 10.85 -29.49 0.29
C LYS A 259 11.02 -29.71 1.80
N VAL A 260 9.94 -30.04 2.49
CA VAL A 260 10.01 -30.49 3.88
C VAL A 260 10.91 -31.72 3.87
N GLN A 261 12.15 -31.60 4.32
CA GLN A 261 13.00 -32.72 4.59
C GLN A 261 12.31 -33.51 5.72
N GLN A 262 11.65 -34.58 5.34
CA GLN A 262 11.25 -35.62 6.31
C GLN A 262 12.55 -36.14 6.90
N ARG A 263 12.94 -35.64 8.08
CA ARG A 263 13.94 -36.31 8.90
C ARG A 263 13.30 -37.64 9.27
N ALA A 264 13.75 -38.69 8.58
CA ALA A 264 13.49 -40.06 9.01
C ALA A 264 14.07 -40.21 10.41
N VAL A 265 13.18 -40.23 11.41
CA VAL A 265 13.51 -40.63 12.76
C VAL A 265 13.63 -42.15 12.69
N TYR A 266 14.82 -42.65 12.40
CA TYR A 266 15.13 -44.05 12.67
C TYR A 266 15.12 -44.22 14.18
N ARG A 267 14.13 -44.97 14.68
CA ARG A 267 14.15 -45.62 15.98
C ARG A 267 14.78 -47.00 15.86
#